data_572421087b47c6d310a1e8c8c34271d5
#
_entry.id   572421087b47c6d310a1e8c8c34271d5
#
_cell.length_a   1.000
_cell.length_b   1.000
_cell.length_c   1.000
_cell.angle_alpha   90.00
_cell.angle_beta   90.00
_cell.angle_gamma   90.00
#
_symmetry.space_group_name_H-M   'P 1'
#
loop_
_entity.id
_entity.type
_entity.pdbx_description
1 polymer ?
#
loop_
_entity_poly.entity_id
_entity_poly.type
_entity_poly.pdbx_seq_one_letter_code
_entity_poly.pdbx_strand_id
1 'polypeptide(L)'
;FSKEDVELFKQEGLYTCDIKLEKRYKKDITVISTNNTIQTLKDILSRNTSRQYFIFLNSIDTSLQLVEKLEIKEESNIYCSGDEHNKNKLYRNGYHQFHHQIGNFNKYNFLTSRFFSALDIELDYKPEVIIFSDYSVARNSVISPLDDTWQIIGRFRNGVASTTHLALTTPEAVPESKELILQKIMEEYNAYKLVKGYKELLPHSFQSPLQEFLEHLPIHEYIMPNGELNRYRIHNRLNHEEVVGIYQTPETLREAYLQCNDYFNLTFAEEYHGNKEMRLGKRTYNKFMKNMKFMEEFYYFKLNEPLVNQQQKMIFNSLKKEDPLLLEACQLLTREFIEEVRFDRQTLSRE
;
A
#
# COMPACT_ATOMS: atom_id res chain seq x y z
N PHE A 1 -0.99 -6.41 -20.50
CA PHE A 1 -1.22 -7.82 -20.12
C PHE A 1 0.00 -8.67 -20.48
N SER A 2 0.41 -9.56 -19.56
CA SER A 2 1.45 -10.56 -19.85
C SER A 2 0.98 -11.58 -20.88
N LYS A 3 1.91 -12.38 -21.41
CA LYS A 3 1.53 -13.49 -22.32
C LYS A 3 0.65 -14.50 -21.59
N GLU A 4 0.91 -14.73 -20.30
CA GLU A 4 0.13 -15.61 -19.46
C GLU A 4 -1.30 -15.07 -19.24
N ASP A 5 -1.48 -13.76 -19.07
CA ASP A 5 -2.82 -13.14 -19.01
C ASP A 5 -3.60 -13.40 -20.29
N VAL A 6 -2.97 -13.22 -21.44
CA VAL A 6 -3.61 -13.45 -22.75
C VAL A 6 -4.03 -14.91 -22.92
N GLU A 7 -3.20 -15.86 -22.50
CA GLU A 7 -3.54 -17.28 -22.54
C GLU A 7 -4.69 -17.63 -21.58
N LEU A 8 -4.70 -17.03 -20.38
CA LEU A 8 -5.80 -17.19 -19.42
C LEU A 8 -7.11 -16.65 -19.99
N PHE A 9 -7.11 -15.47 -20.65
CA PHE A 9 -8.28 -14.89 -21.29
C PHE A 9 -8.82 -15.79 -22.41
N LYS A 10 -7.93 -16.39 -23.22
CA LYS A 10 -8.34 -17.35 -24.26
C LYS A 10 -8.96 -18.61 -23.68
N GLN A 11 -8.39 -19.15 -22.59
CA GLN A 11 -8.94 -20.33 -21.89
C GLN A 11 -10.34 -20.07 -21.34
N GLU A 12 -10.62 -18.83 -20.91
CA GLU A 12 -11.93 -18.39 -20.44
C GLU A 12 -12.88 -17.96 -21.59
N GLY A 13 -12.47 -18.16 -22.84
CA GLY A 13 -13.28 -17.86 -24.01
C GLY A 13 -13.37 -16.37 -24.35
N LEU A 14 -12.48 -15.53 -23.80
CA LEU A 14 -12.44 -14.11 -24.12
C LEU A 14 -11.68 -13.87 -25.41
N TYR A 15 -12.23 -13.00 -26.27
CA TYR A 15 -11.55 -12.57 -27.47
C TYR A 15 -10.47 -11.54 -27.12
N THR A 16 -9.23 -11.80 -27.57
CA THR A 16 -8.10 -10.90 -27.38
C THR A 16 -7.69 -10.28 -28.74
N CYS A 17 -7.51 -8.96 -28.75
CA CYS A 17 -7.03 -8.22 -29.92
C CYS A 17 -5.73 -7.49 -29.58
N ASP A 18 -4.65 -7.81 -30.28
CA ASP A 18 -3.37 -7.12 -30.13
C ASP A 18 -3.33 -5.91 -31.08
N ILE A 19 -3.42 -4.70 -30.52
CA ILE A 19 -3.36 -3.45 -31.27
C ILE A 19 -1.92 -2.97 -31.32
N LYS A 20 -1.26 -3.10 -32.45
CA LYS A 20 0.10 -2.60 -32.67
C LYS A 20 0.06 -1.15 -33.15
N LEU A 21 0.65 -0.26 -32.38
CA LEU A 21 0.83 1.13 -32.79
C LEU A 21 1.99 1.25 -33.79
N GLU A 22 1.76 1.91 -34.94
CA GLU A 22 2.81 2.15 -35.93
C GLU A 22 3.89 3.12 -35.42
N LYS A 23 3.49 4.12 -34.64
CA LYS A 23 4.43 5.10 -34.04
C LYS A 23 4.53 4.87 -32.56
N ARG A 24 5.74 4.58 -32.09
CA ARG A 24 6.09 4.44 -30.68
C ARG A 24 6.80 5.69 -30.21
N TYR A 25 6.16 6.44 -29.32
CA TYR A 25 6.81 7.53 -28.61
C TYR A 25 7.43 6.99 -27.36
N LYS A 26 8.78 6.98 -27.32
CA LYS A 26 9.49 6.63 -26.10
C LYS A 26 9.36 7.76 -25.08
N LYS A 27 9.23 7.39 -23.82
CA LYS A 27 9.26 8.31 -22.69
C LYS A 27 10.63 8.24 -22.00
N ASP A 28 11.16 9.39 -21.63
CA ASP A 28 12.41 9.42 -20.87
C ASP A 28 12.14 9.03 -19.42
N ILE A 29 12.95 8.10 -18.88
CA ILE A 29 12.88 7.66 -17.50
C ILE A 29 14.28 7.48 -16.93
N THR A 30 14.52 8.01 -15.75
CA THR A 30 15.71 7.76 -14.94
C THR A 30 15.36 6.73 -13.87
N VAL A 31 16.02 5.60 -13.88
CA VAL A 31 15.87 4.55 -12.85
C VAL A 31 17.05 4.66 -11.89
N ILE A 32 16.75 4.89 -10.63
CA ILE A 32 17.74 4.99 -9.56
C ILE A 32 17.57 3.83 -8.61
N SER A 33 18.56 2.92 -8.61
CA SER A 33 18.70 1.87 -7.61
C SER A 33 19.43 2.44 -6.40
N THR A 34 18.89 2.23 -5.20
CA THR A 34 19.49 2.76 -3.97
C THR A 34 19.34 1.80 -2.80
N ASN A 35 20.18 1.95 -1.80
CA ASN A 35 20.06 1.30 -0.50
C ASN A 35 19.34 2.17 0.56
N ASN A 36 18.97 3.42 0.21
CA ASN A 36 18.28 4.35 1.11
C ASN A 36 17.39 5.31 0.32
N THR A 37 16.15 4.92 0.11
CA THR A 37 15.16 5.66 -0.69
C THR A 37 14.82 7.04 -0.14
N ILE A 38 14.80 7.22 1.19
CA ILE A 38 14.50 8.52 1.78
C ILE A 38 15.62 9.52 1.50
N GLN A 39 16.87 9.12 1.71
CA GLN A 39 18.00 10.01 1.48
C GLN A 39 18.08 10.39 0.01
N THR A 40 17.95 9.41 -0.90
CA THR A 40 17.93 9.67 -2.33
C THR A 40 16.77 10.57 -2.73
N LEU A 41 15.55 10.34 -2.18
CA LEU A 41 14.41 11.21 -2.43
C LEU A 41 14.67 12.64 -1.95
N LYS A 42 15.22 12.81 -0.74
CA LYS A 42 15.60 14.11 -0.19
C LYS A 42 16.58 14.84 -1.10
N ASP A 43 17.57 14.12 -1.63
CA ASP A 43 18.58 14.67 -2.55
C ASP A 43 17.93 15.07 -3.89
N ILE A 44 17.02 14.28 -4.43
CA ILE A 44 16.25 14.62 -5.64
C ILE A 44 15.44 15.91 -5.41
N LEU A 45 14.66 15.96 -4.32
CA LEU A 45 13.83 17.11 -3.99
C LEU A 45 14.65 18.40 -3.73
N SER A 46 15.87 18.26 -3.20
CA SER A 46 16.77 19.41 -2.94
C SER A 46 17.43 19.96 -4.20
N ARG A 47 17.71 19.11 -5.19
CA ARG A 47 18.34 19.51 -6.47
C ARG A 47 17.35 20.18 -7.41
N ASN A 48 16.10 19.80 -7.34
CA ASN A 48 15.03 20.25 -8.23
C ASN A 48 14.15 21.30 -7.54
N THR A 49 13.88 22.39 -8.23
CA THR A 49 12.98 23.46 -7.76
C THR A 49 11.62 23.40 -8.46
N SER A 50 11.13 22.19 -8.74
CA SER A 50 9.86 22.01 -9.42
C SER A 50 8.70 22.60 -8.61
N ARG A 51 7.71 23.14 -9.32
CA ARG A 51 6.49 23.67 -8.72
C ARG A 51 5.70 22.58 -7.99
N GLN A 52 5.65 21.39 -8.57
CA GLN A 52 4.92 20.25 -7.98
C GLN A 52 5.60 18.91 -8.31
N TYR A 53 5.50 18.00 -7.35
CA TYR A 53 5.96 16.62 -7.46
C TYR A 53 4.76 15.68 -7.33
N PHE A 54 4.70 14.69 -8.21
CA PHE A 54 3.74 13.60 -8.14
C PHE A 54 4.49 12.32 -7.83
N ILE A 55 4.27 11.81 -6.62
CA ILE A 55 4.99 10.66 -6.08
C ILE A 55 4.03 9.46 -6.04
N PHE A 56 4.23 8.53 -6.96
CA PHE A 56 3.43 7.32 -7.07
C PHE A 56 4.05 6.21 -6.24
N LEU A 57 3.25 5.61 -5.35
CA LEU A 57 3.69 4.54 -4.46
C LEU A 57 2.48 3.71 -4.00
N ASN A 58 2.69 2.44 -3.66
CA ASN A 58 1.59 1.54 -3.31
C ASN A 58 1.51 1.26 -1.80
N SER A 59 1.66 2.29 -0.95
CA SER A 59 1.58 2.12 0.51
C SER A 59 1.28 3.45 1.22
N ILE A 60 0.18 3.52 1.96
CA ILE A 60 -0.13 4.67 2.82
C ILE A 60 0.90 4.81 3.94
N ASP A 61 1.39 3.69 4.51
CA ASP A 61 2.43 3.73 5.54
C ASP A 61 3.72 4.35 5.04
N THR A 62 4.08 4.05 3.79
CA THR A 62 5.23 4.67 3.13
C THR A 62 4.99 6.17 2.94
N SER A 63 3.82 6.59 2.45
CA SER A 63 3.47 8.01 2.31
C SER A 63 3.61 8.76 3.63
N LEU A 64 3.04 8.21 4.71
CA LEU A 64 3.09 8.81 6.04
C LEU A 64 4.52 8.93 6.58
N GLN A 65 5.34 7.88 6.39
CA GLN A 65 6.74 7.93 6.80
C GLN A 65 7.55 8.95 5.99
N LEU A 66 7.31 9.06 4.68
CA LEU A 66 7.97 10.06 3.83
C LEU A 66 7.59 11.47 4.25
N VAL A 67 6.30 11.74 4.45
CA VAL A 67 5.80 13.06 4.90
C VAL A 67 6.43 13.45 6.25
N GLU A 68 6.50 12.51 7.20
CA GLU A 68 7.07 12.72 8.53
C GLU A 68 8.59 12.96 8.47
N LYS A 69 9.33 12.06 7.80
CA LYS A 69 10.79 12.10 7.78
C LYS A 69 11.39 13.21 6.91
N LEU A 70 10.65 13.66 5.90
CA LEU A 70 11.02 14.79 5.07
C LEU A 70 10.48 16.13 5.61
N GLU A 71 9.67 16.11 6.66
CA GLU A 71 9.08 17.29 7.30
C GLU A 71 8.25 18.15 6.34
N ILE A 72 7.53 17.49 5.40
CA ILE A 72 6.79 18.17 4.32
C ILE A 72 5.26 18.10 4.50
N LYS A 73 4.78 17.88 5.71
CA LYS A 73 3.36 17.60 5.99
C LYS A 73 2.42 18.68 5.46
N GLU A 74 2.75 19.95 5.71
CA GLU A 74 1.87 21.08 5.37
C GLU A 74 1.81 21.33 3.85
N GLU A 75 2.84 20.91 3.10
CA GLU A 75 2.93 21.04 1.64
C GLU A 75 2.55 19.76 0.89
N SER A 76 1.95 18.77 1.58
CA SER A 76 1.68 17.44 1.03
C SER A 76 0.21 17.11 0.97
N ASN A 77 -0.19 16.38 -0.09
CA ASN A 77 -1.48 15.70 -0.20
C ASN A 77 -1.27 14.20 -0.38
N ILE A 78 -2.13 13.37 0.22
CA ILE A 78 -2.16 11.92 -0.02
C ILE A 78 -3.47 11.57 -0.74
N TYR A 79 -3.35 10.95 -1.91
CA TYR A 79 -4.46 10.45 -2.72
C TYR A 79 -4.56 8.94 -2.55
N CYS A 80 -5.65 8.46 -1.97
CA CYS A 80 -5.87 7.04 -1.71
C CYS A 80 -7.35 6.65 -1.88
N SER A 81 -7.68 5.37 -1.74
CA SER A 81 -9.08 4.95 -1.72
C SER A 81 -9.82 5.56 -0.52
N GLY A 82 -11.11 5.87 -0.74
CA GLY A 82 -11.96 6.49 0.27
C GLY A 82 -12.58 5.51 1.27
N ASP A 83 -12.04 4.30 1.42
CA ASP A 83 -12.53 3.32 2.39
C ASP A 83 -12.24 3.75 3.85
N GLU A 84 -13.04 3.24 4.77
CA GLU A 84 -12.93 3.60 6.19
C GLU A 84 -11.60 3.17 6.82
N HIS A 85 -11.01 2.06 6.35
CA HIS A 85 -9.74 1.59 6.87
C HIS A 85 -8.62 2.60 6.61
N ASN A 86 -8.53 3.10 5.36
CA ASN A 86 -7.54 4.09 4.97
C ASN A 86 -7.77 5.44 5.66
N LYS A 87 -9.02 5.89 5.74
CA LYS A 87 -9.37 7.12 6.46
C LYS A 87 -8.94 7.05 7.93
N ASN A 88 -9.34 5.99 8.61
CA ASN A 88 -8.99 5.79 10.02
C ASN A 88 -7.47 5.73 10.22
N LYS A 89 -6.73 5.09 9.32
CA LYS A 89 -5.28 5.02 9.35
C LYS A 89 -4.63 6.40 9.23
N LEU A 90 -5.09 7.23 8.30
CA LEU A 90 -4.59 8.59 8.10
C LEU A 90 -4.92 9.49 9.30
N TYR A 91 -6.15 9.48 9.78
CA TYR A 91 -6.57 10.25 10.96
C TYR A 91 -5.78 9.88 12.22
N ARG A 92 -5.58 8.58 12.49
CA ARG A 92 -4.77 8.10 13.62
C ARG A 92 -3.31 8.56 13.59
N ASN A 93 -2.79 8.88 12.40
CA ASN A 93 -1.47 9.46 12.23
C ASN A 93 -1.50 11.00 12.17
N GLY A 94 -2.63 11.61 12.55
CA GLY A 94 -2.80 13.07 12.54
C GLY A 94 -2.71 13.69 11.15
N TYR A 95 -3.00 12.90 10.08
CA TYR A 95 -2.94 13.37 8.71
C TYR A 95 -4.35 13.59 8.16
N HIS A 96 -4.70 14.84 7.86
CA HIS A 96 -6.04 15.24 7.45
C HIS A 96 -6.12 15.71 5.98
N GLN A 97 -4.97 15.94 5.35
CA GLN A 97 -4.87 16.40 3.96
C GLN A 97 -4.82 15.20 2.99
N PHE A 98 -5.92 14.46 2.92
CA PHE A 98 -6.04 13.34 2.00
C PHE A 98 -7.29 13.42 1.14
N HIS A 99 -7.20 12.84 -0.06
CA HIS A 99 -8.23 12.93 -1.09
C HIS A 99 -8.50 11.55 -1.71
N HIS A 100 -9.74 11.30 -2.08
CA HIS A 100 -10.15 10.10 -2.82
C HIS A 100 -10.53 10.40 -4.28
N GLN A 101 -10.37 11.65 -4.68
CA GLN A 101 -10.54 12.15 -6.05
C GLN A 101 -9.36 13.07 -6.39
N ILE A 102 -9.00 13.12 -7.66
CA ILE A 102 -7.95 14.01 -8.18
C ILE A 102 -8.45 15.47 -8.17
N GLY A 103 -7.59 16.36 -7.77
CA GLY A 103 -7.80 17.81 -7.71
C GLY A 103 -7.05 18.43 -6.53
N ASN A 104 -7.01 19.77 -6.47
CA ASN A 104 -6.40 20.53 -5.37
C ASN A 104 -4.96 20.08 -5.03
N PHE A 105 -4.09 20.04 -6.04
CA PHE A 105 -2.71 19.58 -5.86
C PHE A 105 -1.90 20.55 -4.99
N ASN A 106 -1.12 19.97 -4.09
CA ASN A 106 -0.11 20.67 -3.29
C ASN A 106 1.27 20.53 -3.94
N LYS A 107 2.33 20.99 -3.28
CA LYS A 107 3.70 20.85 -3.78
C LYS A 107 4.12 19.38 -3.90
N TYR A 108 3.75 18.55 -2.91
CA TYR A 108 4.04 17.12 -2.89
C TYR A 108 2.72 16.32 -2.90
N ASN A 109 2.50 15.53 -3.94
CA ASN A 109 1.28 14.76 -4.13
C ASN A 109 1.61 13.27 -4.15
N PHE A 110 1.21 12.55 -3.11
CA PHE A 110 1.41 11.11 -2.98
C PHE A 110 0.19 10.37 -3.51
N LEU A 111 0.36 9.51 -4.52
CA LEU A 111 -0.73 8.80 -5.18
C LEU A 111 -0.55 7.29 -5.03
N THR A 112 -1.55 6.63 -4.44
CA THR A 112 -1.55 5.17 -4.30
C THR A 112 -2.01 4.48 -5.58
N SER A 113 -1.90 3.14 -5.64
CA SER A 113 -2.21 2.32 -6.82
C SER A 113 -3.58 2.57 -7.45
N ARG A 114 -4.57 3.05 -6.68
CA ARG A 114 -5.86 3.49 -7.23
C ARG A 114 -5.71 4.53 -8.35
N PHE A 115 -4.64 5.31 -8.33
CA PHE A 115 -4.38 6.41 -9.26
C PHE A 115 -3.32 6.09 -10.32
N PHE A 116 -2.90 4.83 -10.46
CA PHE A 116 -1.97 4.42 -11.50
C PHE A 116 -2.64 4.34 -12.87
N SER A 117 -3.94 4.03 -12.89
CA SER A 117 -4.73 3.84 -14.10
C SER A 117 -6.10 4.54 -14.01
N ALA A 118 -6.81 4.59 -15.13
CA ALA A 118 -8.18 5.06 -15.26
C ALA A 118 -8.43 6.53 -14.83
N LEU A 119 -7.44 7.40 -15.00
CA LEU A 119 -7.58 8.84 -14.78
C LEU A 119 -6.67 9.62 -15.74
N ASP A 120 -6.97 10.89 -15.90
CA ASP A 120 -6.15 11.83 -16.64
C ASP A 120 -5.77 13.00 -15.75
N ILE A 121 -4.51 13.41 -15.82
CA ILE A 121 -3.97 14.58 -15.12
C ILE A 121 -3.60 15.61 -16.18
N GLU A 122 -4.37 16.69 -16.22
CA GLU A 122 -4.15 17.81 -17.12
C GLU A 122 -3.68 19.01 -16.33
N LEU A 123 -2.46 19.44 -16.60
CA LEU A 123 -1.83 20.60 -15.96
C LEU A 123 -1.36 21.56 -17.04
N ASP A 124 -1.35 22.84 -16.73
CA ASP A 124 -0.82 23.90 -17.60
C ASP A 124 0.72 24.03 -17.58
N TYR A 125 1.38 23.19 -16.83
CA TYR A 125 2.83 23.05 -16.69
C TYR A 125 3.23 21.56 -16.62
N LYS A 126 4.52 21.28 -16.77
CA LYS A 126 5.07 19.94 -16.68
C LYS A 126 5.59 19.65 -15.27
N PRO A 127 4.97 18.74 -14.51
CA PRO A 127 5.43 18.37 -13.17
C PRO A 127 6.59 17.38 -13.22
N GLU A 128 7.26 17.19 -12.08
CA GLU A 128 8.16 16.08 -11.82
C GLU A 128 7.35 14.86 -11.36
N VAL A 129 7.62 13.71 -11.96
CA VAL A 129 6.98 12.44 -11.61
C VAL A 129 8.01 11.51 -10.99
N ILE A 130 7.72 11.04 -9.78
CA ILE A 130 8.56 10.09 -9.05
C ILE A 130 7.74 8.83 -8.82
N ILE A 131 8.25 7.71 -9.32
CA ILE A 131 7.73 6.37 -9.01
C ILE A 131 8.59 5.85 -7.87
N PHE A 132 7.97 5.45 -6.76
CA PHE A 132 8.67 5.13 -5.54
C PHE A 132 8.40 3.69 -5.12
N SER A 133 9.42 2.85 -5.14
CA SER A 133 9.35 1.45 -4.75
C SER A 133 10.29 1.16 -3.58
N ASP A 134 9.72 0.79 -2.43
CA ASP A 134 10.51 0.42 -1.25
C ASP A 134 9.92 -0.82 -0.57
N TYR A 135 10.58 -1.94 -0.75
CA TYR A 135 10.18 -3.24 -0.22
C TYR A 135 10.22 -3.32 1.31
N SER A 136 11.01 -2.48 1.99
CA SER A 136 11.27 -2.58 3.43
C SER A 136 10.06 -2.29 4.30
N VAL A 137 9.12 -1.47 3.80
CA VAL A 137 7.87 -1.10 4.52
C VAL A 137 6.81 -2.17 4.33
N ALA A 138 6.54 -2.51 3.09
CA ALA A 138 5.50 -3.46 2.74
C ALA A 138 5.87 -4.19 1.45
N ARG A 139 5.64 -5.51 1.42
CA ARG A 139 5.96 -6.34 0.25
C ARG A 139 5.25 -5.86 -1.03
N ASN A 140 4.03 -5.34 -0.89
CA ASN A 140 3.22 -4.83 -1.98
C ASN A 140 3.53 -3.37 -2.38
N SER A 141 4.61 -2.77 -1.86
CA SER A 141 4.98 -1.39 -2.20
C SER A 141 5.79 -1.27 -3.49
N VAL A 142 6.21 -2.40 -4.07
CA VAL A 142 6.94 -2.43 -5.35
C VAL A 142 6.00 -2.18 -6.52
N ILE A 143 6.48 -1.44 -7.53
CA ILE A 143 5.73 -1.04 -8.72
C ILE A 143 6.33 -1.74 -9.94
N SER A 144 5.48 -2.37 -10.77
CA SER A 144 5.94 -3.08 -11.95
C SER A 144 6.56 -2.13 -12.99
N PRO A 145 7.82 -2.33 -13.40
CA PRO A 145 8.40 -1.61 -14.54
C PRO A 145 7.64 -1.86 -15.85
N LEU A 146 7.09 -3.07 -16.01
CA LEU A 146 6.49 -3.52 -17.26
C LEU A 146 5.07 -2.95 -17.47
N ASP A 147 4.28 -2.84 -16.39
CA ASP A 147 2.86 -2.50 -16.47
C ASP A 147 2.56 -1.13 -15.83
N ASP A 148 2.82 -1.00 -14.52
CA ASP A 148 2.40 0.17 -13.75
C ASP A 148 3.14 1.43 -14.17
N THR A 149 4.46 1.34 -14.38
CA THR A 149 5.30 2.49 -14.73
C THR A 149 4.81 3.18 -16.01
N TRP A 150 4.49 2.39 -17.04
CA TRP A 150 3.96 2.92 -18.29
C TRP A 150 2.61 3.60 -18.10
N GLN A 151 1.71 2.97 -17.32
CA GLN A 151 0.40 3.53 -17.03
C GLN A 151 0.51 4.86 -16.28
N ILE A 152 1.34 4.94 -15.24
CA ILE A 152 1.57 6.14 -14.44
C ILE A 152 2.01 7.32 -15.33
N ILE A 153 3.03 7.11 -16.16
CA ILE A 153 3.56 8.17 -17.02
C ILE A 153 2.52 8.62 -18.04
N GLY A 154 1.69 7.68 -18.52
CA GLY A 154 0.61 7.94 -19.47
C GLY A 154 -0.54 8.82 -18.91
N ARG A 155 -0.62 9.01 -17.59
CA ARG A 155 -1.67 9.84 -16.96
C ARG A 155 -1.53 11.32 -17.25
N PHE A 156 -0.32 11.81 -17.50
CA PHE A 156 -0.03 13.24 -17.72
C PHE A 156 -0.20 13.61 -19.20
N ARG A 157 -1.37 14.15 -19.56
CA ARG A 157 -1.73 14.44 -20.97
C ARG A 157 -0.83 15.51 -21.61
N ASN A 158 -0.41 16.51 -20.84
CA ASN A 158 0.46 17.59 -21.31
C ASN A 158 1.96 17.30 -21.10
N GLY A 159 2.29 16.03 -20.74
CA GLY A 159 3.64 15.57 -20.50
C GLY A 159 4.16 15.94 -19.11
N VAL A 160 5.40 15.54 -18.86
CA VAL A 160 6.11 15.72 -17.59
C VAL A 160 7.44 16.39 -17.82
N ALA A 161 8.01 17.04 -16.79
CA ALA A 161 9.35 17.64 -16.86
C ALA A 161 10.42 16.54 -16.80
N SER A 162 10.27 15.62 -15.85
CA SER A 162 11.08 14.42 -15.77
C SER A 162 10.30 13.27 -15.15
N THR A 163 10.76 12.05 -15.36
CA THR A 163 10.28 10.86 -14.66
C THR A 163 11.45 10.14 -14.02
N THR A 164 11.33 9.88 -12.73
CA THR A 164 12.33 9.12 -11.97
C THR A 164 11.65 7.92 -11.31
N HIS A 165 12.18 6.71 -11.53
CA HIS A 165 11.84 5.56 -10.71
C HIS A 165 12.91 5.36 -9.65
N LEU A 166 12.57 5.70 -8.42
CA LEU A 166 13.43 5.52 -7.26
C LEU A 166 13.10 4.18 -6.59
N ALA A 167 14.05 3.27 -6.58
CA ALA A 167 13.84 1.89 -6.16
C ALA A 167 14.86 1.44 -5.10
N LEU A 168 14.36 0.92 -3.97
CA LEU A 168 15.19 0.14 -3.06
C LEU A 168 15.47 -1.22 -3.70
N THR A 169 16.75 -1.53 -3.95
CA THR A 169 17.16 -2.89 -4.28
C THR A 169 17.77 -3.56 -3.06
N THR A 170 17.35 -4.77 -2.77
CA THR A 170 17.81 -5.51 -1.59
C THR A 170 17.76 -7.03 -1.83
N PRO A 171 18.80 -7.78 -1.44
CA PRO A 171 18.76 -9.25 -1.50
C PRO A 171 17.62 -9.89 -0.73
N GLU A 172 16.97 -9.13 0.18
CA GLU A 172 15.80 -9.58 0.94
C GLU A 172 14.51 -9.63 0.10
N ALA A 173 14.50 -9.03 -1.08
CA ALA A 173 13.36 -9.06 -2.01
C ALA A 173 13.26 -10.42 -2.73
N VAL A 174 13.20 -11.50 -1.96
CA VAL A 174 13.10 -12.86 -2.48
C VAL A 174 11.65 -13.17 -2.83
N PRO A 175 11.34 -13.54 -4.09
CA PRO A 175 10.01 -13.98 -4.47
C PRO A 175 9.67 -15.32 -3.80
N GLU A 176 8.42 -15.48 -3.41
CA GLU A 176 7.91 -16.79 -3.00
C GLU A 176 7.75 -17.70 -4.23
N SER A 177 8.10 -18.99 -4.13
CA SER A 177 7.99 -19.87 -5.30
C SER A 177 6.53 -20.06 -5.73
N LYS A 178 6.29 -20.15 -7.04
CA LYS A 178 4.95 -20.38 -7.60
C LYS A 178 4.32 -21.65 -7.04
N GLU A 179 5.11 -22.71 -6.92
CA GLU A 179 4.66 -24.00 -6.40
C GLU A 179 4.17 -23.89 -4.96
N LEU A 180 4.92 -23.17 -4.13
CA LEU A 180 4.57 -22.97 -2.72
C LEU A 180 3.31 -22.12 -2.56
N ILE A 181 3.16 -21.06 -3.36
CA ILE A 181 1.94 -20.22 -3.36
C ILE A 181 0.73 -21.05 -3.76
N LEU A 182 0.83 -21.79 -4.87
CA LEU A 182 -0.28 -22.61 -5.35
C LEU A 182 -0.63 -23.71 -4.35
N GLN A 183 0.37 -24.36 -3.76
CA GLN A 183 0.15 -25.36 -2.72
C GLN A 183 -0.62 -24.78 -1.53
N LYS A 184 -0.17 -23.64 -0.98
CA LYS A 184 -0.85 -22.98 0.14
C LYS A 184 -2.30 -22.62 -0.18
N ILE A 185 -2.54 -22.00 -1.35
CA ILE A 185 -3.90 -21.66 -1.79
C ILE A 185 -4.79 -22.89 -1.89
N MET A 186 -4.28 -23.98 -2.45
CA MET A 186 -5.02 -25.23 -2.60
C MET A 186 -5.32 -25.90 -1.25
N GLU A 187 -4.36 -25.90 -0.33
CA GLU A 187 -4.56 -26.42 1.02
C GLU A 187 -5.64 -25.63 1.79
N GLU A 188 -5.54 -24.29 1.78
CA GLU A 188 -6.52 -23.41 2.41
C GLU A 188 -7.91 -23.53 1.75
N TYR A 189 -7.97 -23.63 0.41
CA TYR A 189 -9.23 -23.83 -0.30
C TYR A 189 -9.90 -25.15 0.03
N ASN A 190 -9.12 -26.24 0.14
CA ASN A 190 -9.66 -27.54 0.54
C ASN A 190 -10.18 -27.51 1.98
N ALA A 191 -9.47 -26.86 2.90
CA ALA A 191 -9.94 -26.65 4.27
C ALA A 191 -11.23 -25.81 4.30
N TYR A 192 -11.28 -24.72 3.54
CA TYR A 192 -12.49 -23.89 3.39
C TYR A 192 -13.70 -24.71 2.90
N LYS A 193 -13.54 -25.52 1.84
CA LYS A 193 -14.62 -26.37 1.31
C LYS A 193 -15.12 -27.34 2.34
N LEU A 194 -14.23 -27.94 3.10
CA LEU A 194 -14.56 -28.91 4.14
C LEU A 194 -15.40 -28.24 5.24
N VAL A 195 -14.97 -27.09 5.75
CA VAL A 195 -15.69 -26.34 6.78
C VAL A 195 -17.04 -25.84 6.26
N LYS A 196 -17.10 -25.35 5.01
CA LYS A 196 -18.33 -24.93 4.35
C LYS A 196 -19.33 -26.09 4.22
N GLY A 197 -18.86 -27.28 3.85
CA GLY A 197 -19.70 -28.48 3.78
C GLY A 197 -20.28 -28.87 5.14
N TYR A 198 -19.51 -28.79 6.22
CA TYR A 198 -20.01 -29.03 7.57
C TYR A 198 -21.03 -27.99 8.03
N LYS A 199 -20.92 -26.74 7.60
CA LYS A 199 -21.90 -25.68 7.95
C LYS A 199 -23.33 -26.07 7.63
N GLU A 200 -23.57 -26.73 6.49
CA GLU A 200 -24.91 -27.15 6.06
C GLU A 200 -25.52 -28.21 6.97
N LEU A 201 -24.71 -28.94 7.72
CA LEU A 201 -25.14 -29.98 8.67
C LEU A 201 -25.40 -29.42 10.08
N LEU A 202 -25.02 -28.15 10.33
CA LEU A 202 -25.18 -27.54 11.64
C LEU A 202 -26.59 -26.94 11.85
N PRO A 203 -27.06 -26.83 13.11
CA PRO A 203 -28.27 -26.06 13.42
C PRO A 203 -28.16 -24.61 12.92
N HIS A 204 -29.28 -24.03 12.51
CA HIS A 204 -29.34 -22.67 11.94
C HIS A 204 -28.68 -21.60 12.80
N SER A 205 -28.71 -21.72 14.12
CA SER A 205 -28.07 -20.80 15.07
C SER A 205 -26.55 -20.72 14.91
N PHE A 206 -25.89 -21.74 14.36
CA PHE A 206 -24.45 -21.79 14.13
C PHE A 206 -24.07 -21.45 12.70
N GLN A 207 -25.01 -21.52 11.76
CA GLN A 207 -24.71 -21.30 10.33
C GLN A 207 -24.29 -19.86 10.03
N SER A 208 -24.95 -18.86 10.62
CA SER A 208 -24.64 -17.44 10.38
C SER A 208 -23.27 -17.03 10.95
N PRO A 209 -22.93 -17.33 12.21
CA PRO A 209 -21.59 -17.05 12.73
C PRO A 209 -20.47 -17.75 11.95
N LEU A 210 -20.71 -18.98 11.53
CA LEU A 210 -19.72 -19.73 10.74
C LEU A 210 -19.55 -19.15 9.33
N GLN A 211 -20.63 -18.65 8.72
CA GLN A 211 -20.56 -17.94 7.44
C GLN A 211 -19.71 -16.67 7.56
N GLU A 212 -19.97 -15.86 8.57
CA GLU A 212 -19.18 -14.66 8.84
C GLU A 212 -17.70 -15.00 9.05
N PHE A 213 -17.39 -16.05 9.80
CA PHE A 213 -16.02 -16.54 9.97
C PHE A 213 -15.39 -16.94 8.63
N LEU A 214 -16.09 -17.70 7.78
CA LEU A 214 -15.58 -18.13 6.47
C LEU A 214 -15.31 -16.96 5.54
N GLU A 215 -16.12 -15.90 5.59
CA GLU A 215 -15.95 -14.68 4.78
C GLU A 215 -14.73 -13.84 5.20
N HIS A 216 -14.27 -13.98 6.45
CA HIS A 216 -13.09 -13.30 6.96
C HIS A 216 -11.79 -14.09 6.78
N LEU A 217 -11.84 -15.34 6.29
CA LEU A 217 -10.64 -16.11 6.01
C LEU A 217 -9.86 -15.51 4.83
N PRO A 218 -8.50 -15.46 4.88
CA PRO A 218 -7.69 -14.95 3.78
C PRO A 218 -7.97 -15.61 2.44
N ILE A 219 -8.26 -16.90 2.43
CA ILE A 219 -8.60 -17.65 1.21
C ILE A 219 -9.86 -17.11 0.50
N HIS A 220 -10.76 -16.43 1.23
CA HIS A 220 -12.00 -15.94 0.65
C HIS A 220 -11.77 -14.91 -0.47
N GLU A 221 -10.67 -14.18 -0.45
CA GLU A 221 -10.31 -13.28 -1.56
C GLU A 221 -10.06 -14.00 -2.88
N TYR A 222 -9.68 -15.29 -2.83
CA TYR A 222 -9.44 -16.14 -4.00
C TYR A 222 -10.67 -16.95 -4.41
N ILE A 223 -11.82 -16.74 -3.79
CA ILE A 223 -13.04 -17.50 -4.08
C ILE A 223 -14.06 -16.63 -4.81
N MET A 224 -14.57 -17.13 -5.94
CA MET A 224 -15.64 -16.49 -6.68
C MET A 224 -17.00 -16.71 -6.02
N PRO A 225 -18.05 -15.93 -6.36
CA PRO A 225 -19.39 -16.10 -5.82
C PRO A 225 -20.00 -17.50 -6.06
N ASN A 226 -19.57 -18.19 -7.12
CA ASN A 226 -19.98 -19.58 -7.41
C ASN A 226 -19.24 -20.62 -6.54
N GLY A 227 -18.29 -20.19 -5.71
CA GLY A 227 -17.51 -21.06 -4.81
C GLY A 227 -16.25 -21.65 -5.44
N GLU A 228 -15.92 -21.33 -6.68
CA GLU A 228 -14.71 -21.78 -7.36
C GLU A 228 -13.53 -20.82 -7.09
N LEU A 229 -12.30 -21.30 -7.34
CA LEU A 229 -11.12 -20.46 -7.23
C LEU A 229 -11.07 -19.41 -8.34
N ASN A 230 -10.79 -18.18 -7.96
CA ASN A 230 -10.57 -17.05 -8.86
C ASN A 230 -9.15 -17.12 -9.46
N ARG A 231 -9.05 -17.67 -10.67
CA ARG A 231 -7.77 -17.83 -11.37
C ARG A 231 -7.05 -16.50 -11.60
N TYR A 232 -7.79 -15.40 -11.84
CA TYR A 232 -7.20 -14.08 -12.03
C TYR A 232 -6.56 -13.55 -10.75
N ARG A 233 -7.19 -13.77 -9.58
CA ARG A 233 -6.60 -13.40 -8.29
C ARG A 233 -5.33 -14.18 -7.99
N ILE A 234 -5.34 -15.47 -8.30
CA ILE A 234 -4.15 -16.34 -8.16
C ILE A 234 -3.04 -15.85 -9.08
N HIS A 235 -3.37 -15.58 -10.35
CA HIS A 235 -2.40 -15.10 -11.32
C HIS A 235 -1.80 -13.75 -10.91
N ASN A 236 -2.63 -12.81 -10.44
CA ASN A 236 -2.16 -11.53 -9.90
C ASN A 236 -1.20 -11.70 -8.72
N ARG A 237 -1.46 -12.70 -7.85
CA ARG A 237 -0.55 -13.02 -6.74
C ARG A 237 0.80 -13.54 -7.23
N LEU A 238 0.79 -14.40 -8.24
CA LEU A 238 2.02 -14.93 -8.86
C LEU A 238 2.82 -13.81 -9.55
N ASN A 239 2.17 -12.98 -10.35
CA ASN A 239 2.79 -11.84 -11.01
C ASN A 239 3.40 -10.85 -10.02
N HIS A 240 2.72 -10.62 -8.88
CA HIS A 240 3.27 -9.77 -7.84
C HIS A 240 4.61 -10.31 -7.30
N GLU A 241 4.74 -11.62 -7.11
CA GLU A 241 6.00 -12.21 -6.66
C GLU A 241 7.11 -12.09 -7.72
N GLU A 242 6.78 -12.20 -9.00
CA GLU A 242 7.74 -11.93 -10.07
C GLU A 242 8.24 -10.48 -10.01
N VAL A 243 7.32 -9.52 -9.80
CA VAL A 243 7.69 -8.11 -9.60
C VAL A 243 8.58 -7.92 -8.38
N VAL A 244 8.31 -8.61 -7.26
CA VAL A 244 9.19 -8.57 -6.08
C VAL A 244 10.62 -9.00 -6.44
N GLY A 245 10.77 -10.07 -7.23
CA GLY A 245 12.10 -10.57 -7.65
C GLY A 245 12.92 -9.57 -8.46
N ILE A 246 12.27 -8.64 -9.16
CA ILE A 246 12.92 -7.57 -9.92
C ILE A 246 13.76 -6.65 -9.01
N TYR A 247 13.40 -6.52 -7.74
CA TYR A 247 14.02 -5.62 -6.78
C TYR A 247 15.13 -6.26 -5.94
N GLN A 248 15.59 -7.47 -6.30
CA GLN A 248 16.68 -8.15 -5.58
C GLN A 248 18.02 -7.46 -5.74
N THR A 249 18.33 -7.03 -6.96
CA THR A 249 19.59 -6.38 -7.29
C THR A 249 19.39 -5.23 -8.28
N PRO A 250 20.37 -4.31 -8.42
CA PRO A 250 20.33 -3.29 -9.48
C PRO A 250 20.27 -3.90 -10.88
N GLU A 251 20.94 -5.04 -11.09
CA GLU A 251 20.99 -5.74 -12.38
C GLU A 251 19.61 -6.29 -12.76
N THR A 252 18.90 -6.99 -11.84
CA THR A 252 17.55 -7.53 -12.11
C THR A 252 16.56 -6.41 -12.41
N LEU A 253 16.66 -5.28 -11.70
CA LEU A 253 15.84 -4.08 -11.98
C LEU A 253 16.15 -3.51 -13.37
N ARG A 254 17.42 -3.42 -13.73
CA ARG A 254 17.87 -2.95 -15.04
C ARG A 254 17.39 -3.86 -16.16
N GLU A 255 17.53 -5.16 -16.00
CA GLU A 255 17.08 -6.17 -16.98
C GLU A 255 15.57 -6.08 -17.23
N ALA A 256 14.76 -5.89 -16.19
CA ALA A 256 13.33 -5.69 -16.33
C ALA A 256 13.00 -4.43 -17.17
N TYR A 257 13.70 -3.32 -16.93
CA TYR A 257 13.53 -2.11 -17.75
C TYR A 257 14.01 -2.28 -19.19
N LEU A 258 15.05 -3.07 -19.44
CA LEU A 258 15.51 -3.35 -20.80
C LEU A 258 14.48 -4.13 -21.63
N GLN A 259 13.62 -4.94 -21.00
CA GLN A 259 12.49 -5.57 -21.65
C GLN A 259 11.45 -4.56 -22.16
N CYS A 260 11.41 -3.35 -21.53
CA CYS A 260 10.54 -2.24 -21.92
C CYS A 260 11.23 -1.22 -22.85
N ASN A 261 12.37 -1.53 -23.43
CA ASN A 261 13.17 -0.59 -24.23
C ASN A 261 12.41 -0.02 -25.46
N ASP A 262 11.35 -0.67 -25.89
CA ASP A 262 10.45 -0.14 -26.91
C ASP A 262 9.65 1.08 -26.45
N TYR A 263 9.47 1.25 -25.13
CA TYR A 263 8.62 2.29 -24.55
C TYR A 263 9.40 3.40 -23.86
N PHE A 264 10.64 3.11 -23.42
CA PHE A 264 11.46 4.06 -22.64
C PHE A 264 12.80 4.36 -23.28
N ASN A 265 13.22 5.64 -23.15
CA ASN A 265 14.62 6.04 -23.21
C ASN A 265 15.15 5.94 -21.76
N LEU A 266 15.94 4.92 -21.49
CA LEU A 266 16.35 4.57 -20.15
C LEU A 266 17.68 5.20 -19.77
N THR A 267 17.70 5.94 -18.66
CA THR A 267 18.92 6.30 -17.91
C THR A 267 18.93 5.51 -16.62
N PHE A 268 20.03 4.85 -16.30
CA PHE A 268 20.16 4.05 -15.09
C PHE A 268 21.27 4.59 -14.20
N ALA A 269 20.99 4.78 -12.91
CA ALA A 269 21.92 5.23 -11.90
C ALA A 269 21.86 4.36 -10.64
N GLU A 270 22.95 4.27 -9.93
CA GLU A 270 23.05 3.63 -8.64
C GLU A 270 23.53 4.63 -7.61
N GLU A 271 22.78 4.77 -6.52
CA GLU A 271 23.12 5.68 -5.42
C GLU A 271 23.19 4.91 -4.10
N TYR A 272 24.34 4.93 -3.43
CA TYR A 272 24.55 4.24 -2.17
C TYR A 272 24.88 5.24 -1.05
N HIS A 273 24.16 5.12 0.06
CA HIS A 273 24.32 5.97 1.23
C HIS A 273 24.85 5.18 2.41
N GLY A 274 25.85 5.71 3.11
CA GLY A 274 26.44 5.09 4.31
C GLY A 274 25.56 5.22 5.55
N ASN A 275 24.68 6.21 5.60
CA ASN A 275 23.82 6.47 6.76
C ASN A 275 22.58 5.56 6.77
N LYS A 276 22.40 4.80 7.87
CA LYS A 276 21.24 3.91 8.06
C LYS A 276 20.07 4.55 8.83
N GLU A 277 20.25 5.72 9.41
CA GLU A 277 19.29 6.33 10.34
C GLU A 277 17.99 6.81 9.68
N MET A 278 18.03 7.14 8.40
CA MET A 278 16.87 7.65 7.65
C MET A 278 16.15 6.58 6.81
N ARG A 279 16.40 5.29 7.02
CA ARG A 279 15.72 4.25 6.23
C ARG A 279 14.25 4.14 6.60
N LEU A 280 13.44 3.82 5.58
CA LEU A 280 12.09 3.31 5.78
C LEU A 280 12.17 1.92 6.45
N GLY A 281 11.17 1.57 7.19
CA GLY A 281 11.10 0.25 7.82
C GLY A 281 9.67 -0.10 8.19
N LYS A 282 9.40 -1.39 8.36
CA LYS A 282 8.15 -1.81 8.98
C LYS A 282 8.03 -1.02 10.28
N ARG A 283 6.95 -0.26 10.40
CA ARG A 283 6.59 0.30 11.71
C ARG A 283 6.33 -0.89 12.63
N THR A 284 7.38 -1.41 13.27
CA THR A 284 7.21 -2.15 14.50
C THR A 284 6.68 -1.15 15.51
N TYR A 285 5.37 -0.96 15.49
CA TYR A 285 4.72 -0.37 16.63
C TYR A 285 5.03 -1.32 17.78
N ASN A 286 6.03 -0.96 18.58
CA ASN A 286 6.19 -1.57 19.88
C ASN A 286 4.78 -1.53 20.49
N LYS A 287 4.29 -2.66 20.98
CA LYS A 287 2.94 -2.78 21.59
C LYS A 287 2.69 -1.63 22.57
N PHE A 288 3.75 -1.20 23.26
CA PHE A 288 3.75 -0.04 24.14
C PHE A 288 3.39 1.27 23.41
N MET A 289 4.05 1.57 22.28
CA MET A 289 3.77 2.80 21.50
C MET A 289 2.37 2.78 20.86
N LYS A 290 1.89 1.60 20.49
CA LYS A 290 0.51 1.44 19.99
C LYS A 290 -0.50 1.77 21.10
N ASN A 291 -0.27 1.26 22.29
CA ASN A 291 -1.13 1.51 23.45
C ASN A 291 -1.04 2.98 23.92
N MET A 292 0.15 3.60 23.87
CA MET A 292 0.32 5.03 24.15
C MET A 292 -0.51 5.89 23.21
N LYS A 293 -0.44 5.65 21.89
CA LYS A 293 -1.26 6.38 20.90
C LYS A 293 -2.75 6.18 21.10
N PHE A 294 -3.19 4.95 21.36
CA PHE A 294 -4.57 4.66 21.71
C PHE A 294 -5.05 5.49 22.90
N MET A 295 -4.23 5.54 23.95
CA MET A 295 -4.54 6.29 25.17
C MET A 295 -4.56 7.80 24.92
N GLU A 296 -3.58 8.35 24.17
CA GLU A 296 -3.55 9.76 23.78
C GLU A 296 -4.80 10.16 22.98
N GLU A 297 -5.21 9.32 22.03
CA GLU A 297 -6.41 9.54 21.23
C GLU A 297 -7.68 9.53 22.10
N PHE A 298 -7.79 8.58 23.02
CA PHE A 298 -8.90 8.52 23.97
C PHE A 298 -8.99 9.79 24.84
N TYR A 299 -7.90 10.21 25.47
CA TYR A 299 -7.89 11.39 26.35
C TYR A 299 -8.09 12.69 25.58
N TYR A 300 -7.60 12.81 24.37
CA TYR A 300 -7.88 13.94 23.51
C TYR A 300 -9.39 14.12 23.26
N PHE A 301 -10.11 13.03 23.01
CA PHE A 301 -11.58 13.09 22.82
C PHE A 301 -12.36 13.24 24.12
N LYS A 302 -11.88 12.70 25.23
CA LYS A 302 -12.51 12.86 26.56
C LYS A 302 -12.45 14.32 27.05
N LEU A 303 -11.37 15.03 26.76
CA LEU A 303 -11.18 16.43 27.18
C LEU A 303 -11.99 17.44 26.32
N ASN A 304 -12.38 17.07 25.11
CA ASN A 304 -13.11 17.94 24.17
C ASN A 304 -14.61 17.63 24.12
N GLU A 305 -15.25 17.41 25.26
CA GLU A 305 -16.70 17.23 25.34
C GLU A 305 -17.51 18.51 25.01
N PRO A 306 -18.72 18.36 24.42
CA PRO A 306 -19.47 17.13 24.15
C PRO A 306 -19.21 16.55 22.76
N LEU A 307 -19.30 15.21 22.61
CA LEU A 307 -19.22 14.46 21.35
C LEU A 307 -20.29 14.89 20.33
N VAL A 308 -20.13 16.06 19.77
CA VAL A 308 -21.11 16.69 18.85
C VAL A 308 -20.85 16.25 17.41
N ASN A 309 -19.66 15.70 17.09
CA ASN A 309 -19.22 15.42 15.76
C ASN A 309 -19.34 13.92 15.43
N GLN A 310 -19.91 13.59 14.28
CA GLN A 310 -20.03 12.21 13.77
C GLN A 310 -18.67 11.52 13.66
N GLN A 311 -17.61 12.27 13.38
CA GLN A 311 -16.23 11.76 13.31
C GLN A 311 -15.71 11.27 14.67
N GLN A 312 -16.01 11.98 15.76
CA GLN A 312 -15.63 11.59 17.12
C GLN A 312 -16.30 10.28 17.55
N LYS A 313 -17.59 10.10 17.19
CA LYS A 313 -18.30 8.84 17.43
C LYS A 313 -17.68 7.68 16.65
N MET A 314 -17.26 7.93 15.40
CA MET A 314 -16.59 6.90 14.58
C MET A 314 -15.26 6.47 15.19
N ILE A 315 -14.45 7.43 15.68
CA ILE A 315 -13.17 7.14 16.32
C ILE A 315 -13.39 6.35 17.63
N PHE A 316 -14.32 6.79 18.47
CA PHE A 316 -14.64 6.08 19.70
C PHE A 316 -15.10 4.64 19.45
N ASN A 317 -15.96 4.43 18.46
CA ASN A 317 -16.38 3.09 18.04
C ASN A 317 -15.22 2.26 17.46
N SER A 318 -14.26 2.90 16.80
CA SER A 318 -13.04 2.26 16.32
C SER A 318 -12.14 1.80 17.48
N LEU A 319 -11.90 2.67 18.46
CA LEU A 319 -11.14 2.34 19.68
C LEU A 319 -11.78 1.17 20.43
N LYS A 320 -13.11 1.17 20.55
CA LYS A 320 -13.86 0.07 21.18
C LYS A 320 -13.70 -1.27 20.46
N LYS A 321 -13.64 -1.25 19.12
CA LYS A 321 -13.39 -2.48 18.34
C LYS A 321 -11.93 -2.92 18.41
N GLU A 322 -11.00 -1.99 18.53
CA GLU A 322 -9.56 -2.27 18.50
C GLU A 322 -9.06 -2.91 19.80
N ASP A 323 -9.38 -2.32 20.93
CA ASP A 323 -8.99 -2.83 22.24
C ASP A 323 -10.03 -2.45 23.33
N PRO A 324 -11.07 -3.27 23.51
CA PRO A 324 -12.12 -3.01 24.50
C PRO A 324 -11.59 -2.88 25.93
N LEU A 325 -10.63 -3.74 26.32
CA LEU A 325 -10.03 -3.71 27.66
C LEU A 325 -9.27 -2.42 27.91
N LEU A 326 -8.45 -1.99 26.96
CA LEU A 326 -7.70 -0.76 27.10
C LEU A 326 -8.63 0.48 27.11
N LEU A 327 -9.72 0.43 26.33
CA LEU A 327 -10.74 1.49 26.38
C LEU A 327 -11.40 1.57 27.76
N GLU A 328 -11.78 0.44 28.32
CA GLU A 328 -12.38 0.36 29.65
C GLU A 328 -11.39 0.86 30.73
N ALA A 329 -10.13 0.43 30.67
CA ALA A 329 -9.08 0.94 31.54
C ALA A 329 -8.92 2.47 31.45
N CYS A 330 -8.92 3.05 30.23
CA CYS A 330 -8.87 4.50 30.04
C CYS A 330 -10.10 5.24 30.58
N GLN A 331 -11.26 4.56 30.67
CA GLN A 331 -12.48 5.14 31.25
C GLN A 331 -12.48 5.13 32.79
N LEU A 332 -11.93 4.11 33.39
CA LEU A 332 -12.03 3.82 34.82
C LEU A 332 -10.77 4.25 35.62
N LEU A 333 -9.58 4.17 34.99
CA LEU A 333 -8.31 4.41 35.63
C LEU A 333 -7.70 5.75 35.20
N THR A 334 -6.71 6.24 35.97
CA THR A 334 -5.99 7.46 35.61
C THR A 334 -4.93 7.17 34.55
N ARG A 335 -4.60 8.20 33.77
CA ARG A 335 -3.57 8.12 32.73
C ARG A 335 -2.22 7.69 33.33
N GLU A 336 -1.84 8.31 34.45
CA GLU A 336 -0.58 8.06 35.16
C GLU A 336 -0.47 6.60 35.60
N PHE A 337 -1.54 6.01 36.12
CA PHE A 337 -1.55 4.60 36.53
C PHE A 337 -1.38 3.67 35.32
N ILE A 338 -2.08 3.92 34.21
CA ILE A 338 -1.98 3.09 32.99
C ILE A 338 -0.56 3.13 32.42
N GLU A 339 0.09 4.30 32.44
CA GLU A 339 1.49 4.47 32.01
C GLU A 339 2.48 3.78 32.97
N GLU A 340 2.27 3.88 34.25
CA GLU A 340 3.13 3.24 35.31
C GLU A 340 3.14 1.72 35.17
N VAL A 341 1.98 1.10 34.97
CA VAL A 341 1.87 -0.35 34.75
C VAL A 341 2.23 -0.79 33.34
N ARG A 342 2.67 0.13 32.48
CA ARG A 342 3.11 -0.12 31.10
C ARG A 342 2.10 -0.91 30.26
N PHE A 343 0.82 -0.65 30.46
CA PHE A 343 -0.28 -1.34 29.78
C PHE A 343 -0.33 -2.85 30.02
N ASP A 344 0.12 -3.32 31.20
CA ASP A 344 0.04 -4.73 31.55
C ASP A 344 -1.41 -5.17 31.70
N ARG A 345 -1.84 -6.09 30.83
CA ARG A 345 -3.25 -6.50 30.74
C ARG A 345 -3.76 -7.24 31.96
N GLN A 346 -2.88 -7.96 32.67
CA GLN A 346 -3.29 -8.67 33.87
C GLN A 346 -3.57 -7.68 35.01
N THR A 347 -2.74 -6.65 35.11
CA THR A 347 -2.92 -5.58 36.09
C THR A 347 -4.15 -4.73 35.76
N LEU A 348 -4.29 -4.27 34.48
CA LEU A 348 -5.44 -3.46 34.06
C LEU A 348 -6.78 -4.16 34.18
N SER A 349 -6.84 -5.50 34.13
CA SER A 349 -8.08 -6.26 34.26
C SER A 349 -8.44 -6.61 35.70
N ARG A 350 -7.58 -6.34 36.66
CA ARG A 350 -7.83 -6.60 38.10
C ARG A 350 -8.29 -5.37 38.86
N GLU A 351 -7.94 -4.20 38.35
CA GLU A 351 -8.33 -2.90 38.90
C GLU A 351 -9.64 -2.40 38.23
#